data_9665bd30fa5b55047926d594d423959c
#
_entry.id   9665bd30fa5b55047926d594d423959c
#
_cell.length_a   1.000
_cell.length_b   1.000
_cell.length_c   1.000
_cell.angle_alpha   90.00
_cell.angle_beta   90.00
_cell.angle_gamma   90.00
#
_symmetry.space_group_name_H-M   'P 1'
#
loop_
_entity.id
_entity.type
_entity.pdbx_description
1 polymer ?
#
loop_
_entity_poly.entity_id
_entity_poly.type
_entity_poly.pdbx_seq_one_letter_code
_entity_poly.pdbx_strand_id
1 'polypeptide(L)'
;MRQYIYGKNTVLQSLKGDKPVYEIYLMKNVKDDKLISLAKAKNVKVNIVAHKGVLNQLVGNVVHQGIVAEVEGYDYYEIDEILESIPAGKQPLLLMLDGLEDPHNLGAILRTCDAIEVDGVIIGKNRSVGLTPTVAKVSTGAIDFVKVAQVTNLSRTLEQLKSKGFWVVGCDLNESQDYRAIDYNMPIVIVIGSEGFGISRLVKVHCDMNVVLPMNGHVTSLNASVATALILYQVYNSRHPLK
;
A
#
# COMPACT_ATOMS: atom_id res chain seq x y z
N MET A 1 15.23 -1.10 8.90
CA MET A 1 15.45 0.39 8.75
C MET A 1 14.59 1.12 9.78
N ARG A 2 15.10 2.21 10.43
CA ARG A 2 14.29 2.99 11.37
C ARG A 2 13.38 3.97 10.64
N GLN A 3 12.13 4.12 11.11
CA GLN A 3 11.17 5.07 10.59
C GLN A 3 10.39 5.76 11.71
N TYR A 4 9.85 6.93 11.42
CA TYR A 4 8.95 7.63 12.33
C TYR A 4 7.50 7.37 11.96
N ILE A 5 6.70 6.99 12.96
CA ILE A 5 5.23 6.87 12.87
C ILE A 5 4.58 7.90 13.79
N TYR A 6 3.35 8.29 13.51
CA TYR A 6 2.67 9.32 14.29
C TYR A 6 1.18 9.04 14.50
N GLY A 7 0.63 9.73 15.49
CA GLY A 7 -0.76 9.59 15.89
C GLY A 7 -0.97 8.50 16.95
N LYS A 8 -1.94 8.75 17.82
CA LYS A 8 -2.21 7.90 18.99
C LYS A 8 -2.41 6.43 18.65
N ASN A 9 -3.31 6.15 17.72
CA ASN A 9 -3.70 4.78 17.40
C ASN A 9 -2.55 4.00 16.75
N THR A 10 -1.79 4.63 15.84
CA THR A 10 -0.66 4.00 15.16
C THR A 10 0.45 3.63 16.15
N VAL A 11 0.81 4.56 17.05
CA VAL A 11 1.83 4.30 18.07
C VAL A 11 1.38 3.23 19.08
N LEU A 12 0.10 3.25 19.49
CA LEU A 12 -0.45 2.20 20.35
C LEU A 12 -0.44 0.82 19.68
N GLN A 13 -0.71 0.73 18.37
CA GLN A 13 -0.65 -0.53 17.63
C GLN A 13 0.80 -1.02 17.52
N SER A 14 1.75 -0.13 17.23
CA SER A 14 3.17 -0.48 17.22
C SER A 14 3.66 -1.02 18.56
N LEU A 15 3.25 -0.37 19.67
CA LEU A 15 3.58 -0.86 21.03
C LEU A 15 2.97 -2.23 21.35
N LYS A 16 1.91 -2.65 20.65
CA LYS A 16 1.30 -3.98 20.84
C LYS A 16 1.86 -5.04 19.89
N GLY A 17 2.49 -4.60 18.81
CA GLY A 17 3.11 -5.47 17.81
C GLY A 17 4.46 -6.03 18.26
N ASP A 18 5.06 -6.83 17.39
CA ASP A 18 6.32 -7.54 17.65
C ASP A 18 7.55 -6.73 17.22
N LYS A 19 7.40 -5.77 16.30
CA LYS A 19 8.51 -4.94 15.84
C LYS A 19 8.96 -3.95 16.93
N PRO A 20 10.28 -3.71 17.06
CA PRO A 20 10.84 -2.80 18.05
C PRO A 20 10.30 -1.36 17.91
N VAL A 21 9.92 -0.78 19.04
CA VAL A 21 9.71 0.66 19.21
C VAL A 21 10.91 1.18 19.98
N TYR A 22 11.65 2.11 19.40
CA TYR A 22 12.91 2.60 19.98
C TYR A 22 12.68 3.74 20.97
N GLU A 23 11.96 4.79 20.52
CA GLU A 23 11.65 5.96 21.34
C GLU A 23 10.25 6.50 20.99
N ILE A 24 9.63 7.15 21.98
CA ILE A 24 8.36 7.86 21.81
C ILE A 24 8.55 9.33 22.18
N TYR A 25 8.04 10.23 21.37
CA TYR A 25 8.02 11.67 21.57
C TYR A 25 6.58 12.10 21.83
N LEU A 26 6.31 12.57 23.07
CA LEU A 26 4.98 12.92 23.55
C LEU A 26 4.93 14.41 23.92
N MET A 27 3.98 15.16 23.38
CA MET A 27 3.79 16.55 23.80
C MET A 27 3.34 16.63 25.27
N LYS A 28 3.87 17.61 26.01
CA LYS A 28 3.60 17.83 27.44
C LYS A 28 2.10 17.95 27.78
N ASN A 29 1.29 18.47 26.88
CA ASN A 29 -0.16 18.64 27.04
C ASN A 29 -0.98 17.39 26.67
N VAL A 30 -0.36 16.33 26.16
CA VAL A 30 -1.03 15.07 25.83
C VAL A 30 -0.90 14.11 27.00
N LYS A 31 -2.03 13.76 27.61
CA LYS A 31 -2.11 12.75 28.67
C LYS A 31 -2.64 11.46 28.08
N ASP A 32 -1.84 10.42 28.05
CA ASP A 32 -2.22 9.08 27.59
C ASP A 32 -1.60 8.00 28.49
N ASP A 33 -2.26 7.73 29.62
CA ASP A 33 -1.79 6.77 30.60
C ASP A 33 -1.62 5.35 30.02
N LYS A 34 -2.47 4.98 29.06
CA LYS A 34 -2.39 3.68 28.40
C LYS A 34 -1.12 3.56 27.56
N LEU A 35 -0.80 4.60 26.80
CA LEU A 35 0.43 4.66 25.99
C LEU A 35 1.67 4.61 26.88
N ILE A 36 1.68 5.42 27.93
CA ILE A 36 2.80 5.48 28.89
C ILE A 36 2.99 4.16 29.59
N SER A 37 1.92 3.50 30.03
CA SER A 37 1.97 2.19 30.69
C SER A 37 2.50 1.10 29.76
N LEU A 38 2.07 1.07 28.49
CA LEU A 38 2.57 0.12 27.49
C LEU A 38 4.04 0.37 27.16
N ALA A 39 4.44 1.64 26.98
CA ALA A 39 5.82 2.01 26.72
C ALA A 39 6.73 1.55 27.88
N LYS A 40 6.31 1.78 29.12
CA LYS A 40 7.03 1.35 30.33
C LYS A 40 7.15 -0.19 30.38
N ALA A 41 6.07 -0.90 30.10
CA ALA A 41 6.07 -2.38 30.08
C ALA A 41 7.04 -2.98 29.06
N LYS A 42 7.26 -2.27 27.93
CA LYS A 42 8.22 -2.65 26.87
C LYS A 42 9.60 -2.01 27.00
N ASN A 43 9.88 -1.31 28.11
CA ASN A 43 11.13 -0.55 28.33
C ASN A 43 11.44 0.47 27.23
N VAL A 44 10.39 1.07 26.62
CA VAL A 44 10.54 2.09 25.59
C VAL A 44 10.65 3.46 26.25
N LYS A 45 11.66 4.23 25.87
CA LYS A 45 11.91 5.58 26.37
C LYS A 45 10.85 6.54 25.84
N VAL A 46 10.23 7.32 26.77
CA VAL A 46 9.28 8.38 26.42
C VAL A 46 9.93 9.75 26.66
N ASN A 47 10.10 10.51 25.59
CA ASN A 47 10.64 11.86 25.61
C ASN A 47 9.49 12.87 25.63
N ILE A 48 9.39 13.68 26.68
CA ILE A 48 8.38 14.75 26.75
C ILE A 48 8.89 15.98 26.00
N VAL A 49 8.15 16.42 24.99
CA VAL A 49 8.49 17.59 24.16
C VAL A 49 7.55 18.78 24.48
N ALA A 50 8.12 19.97 24.52
CA ALA A 50 7.37 21.18 24.90
C ALA A 50 6.61 21.78 23.72
N HIS A 51 7.13 21.67 22.49
CA HIS A 51 6.61 22.37 21.32
C HIS A 51 6.34 21.44 20.15
N LYS A 52 5.24 21.70 19.41
CA LYS A 52 4.84 20.97 18.21
C LYS A 52 5.95 20.96 17.13
N GLY A 53 6.76 22.02 17.06
CA GLY A 53 7.86 22.15 16.10
C GLY A 53 8.86 20.99 16.15
N VAL A 54 9.14 20.44 17.35
CA VAL A 54 10.03 19.27 17.50
C VAL A 54 9.44 18.05 16.80
N LEU A 55 8.15 17.80 16.94
CA LEU A 55 7.49 16.68 16.26
C LEU A 55 7.41 16.90 14.75
N ASN A 56 7.14 18.14 14.31
CA ASN A 56 7.12 18.48 12.89
C ASN A 56 8.49 18.29 12.19
N GLN A 57 9.60 18.44 12.93
CA GLN A 57 10.93 18.14 12.39
C GLN A 57 11.13 16.66 12.11
N LEU A 58 10.49 15.77 12.87
CA LEU A 58 10.61 14.32 12.72
C LEU A 58 9.71 13.77 11.61
N VAL A 59 8.48 14.28 11.49
CA VAL A 59 7.45 13.71 10.61
C VAL A 59 6.84 14.67 9.59
N GLY A 60 7.38 15.89 9.50
CA GLY A 60 6.82 16.94 8.64
C GLY A 60 5.57 17.59 9.25
N ASN A 61 4.89 18.40 8.44
CA ASN A 61 3.71 19.14 8.89
C ASN A 61 2.42 18.31 8.74
N VAL A 62 2.30 17.26 9.56
CA VAL A 62 1.18 16.30 9.56
C VAL A 62 0.35 16.39 10.82
N VAL A 63 -0.84 15.75 10.83
CA VAL A 63 -1.73 15.68 12.01
C VAL A 63 -1.25 14.55 12.94
N HIS A 64 -0.18 14.80 13.69
CA HIS A 64 0.44 13.82 14.58
C HIS A 64 -0.20 13.70 15.97
N GLN A 65 -1.22 14.49 16.29
CA GLN A 65 -1.95 14.44 17.57
C GLN A 65 -1.06 14.59 18.83
N GLY A 66 0.14 15.16 18.68
CA GLY A 66 1.12 15.31 19.76
C GLY A 66 1.89 14.04 20.11
N ILE A 67 1.86 13.01 19.27
CA ILE A 67 2.51 11.71 19.49
C ILE A 67 3.26 11.29 18.25
N VAL A 68 4.56 11.00 18.39
CA VAL A 68 5.44 10.45 17.36
C VAL A 68 6.26 9.33 18.02
N ALA A 69 6.57 8.27 17.28
CA ALA A 69 7.47 7.22 17.74
C ALA A 69 8.47 6.84 16.64
N GLU A 70 9.69 6.54 17.06
CA GLU A 70 10.71 5.90 16.23
C GLU A 70 10.58 4.37 16.38
N VAL A 71 10.38 3.69 15.26
CA VAL A 71 10.13 2.24 15.23
C VAL A 71 11.01 1.54 14.20
N GLU A 72 11.13 0.22 14.33
CA GLU A 72 11.64 -0.61 13.23
C GLU A 72 10.67 -0.51 12.06
N GLY A 73 11.21 -0.09 10.90
CA GLY A 73 10.40 0.06 9.68
C GLY A 73 10.15 -1.27 8.98
N TYR A 74 9.38 -1.18 7.91
CA TYR A 74 9.22 -2.26 6.95
C TYR A 74 10.17 -2.01 5.79
N ASP A 75 10.73 -3.07 5.24
CA ASP A 75 11.62 -2.98 4.11
C ASP A 75 10.80 -2.86 2.81
N TYR A 76 11.33 -2.08 1.89
CA TYR A 76 10.81 -1.96 0.53
C TYR A 76 11.82 -2.59 -0.42
N TYR A 77 11.30 -3.17 -1.48
CA TYR A 77 12.09 -3.78 -2.54
C TYR A 77 12.30 -2.79 -3.69
N GLU A 78 13.41 -2.91 -4.41
CA GLU A 78 13.57 -2.26 -5.69
C GLU A 78 12.78 -3.03 -6.77
N ILE A 79 12.35 -2.33 -7.82
CA ILE A 79 11.57 -2.96 -8.91
C ILE A 79 12.34 -4.12 -9.54
N ASP A 80 13.65 -3.94 -9.77
CA ASP A 80 14.47 -4.97 -10.40
C ASP A 80 14.61 -6.21 -9.50
N GLU A 81 14.72 -6.05 -8.18
CA GLU A 81 14.71 -7.17 -7.22
C GLU A 81 13.41 -7.97 -7.28
N ILE A 82 12.25 -7.28 -7.41
CA ILE A 82 10.96 -7.96 -7.59
C ILE A 82 10.97 -8.77 -8.87
N LEU A 83 11.37 -8.15 -9.99
CA LEU A 83 11.36 -8.80 -11.31
C LEU A 83 12.29 -10.00 -11.37
N GLU A 84 13.50 -9.89 -10.82
CA GLU A 84 14.49 -10.97 -10.78
C GLU A 84 14.03 -12.16 -9.93
N SER A 85 13.14 -11.94 -8.98
CA SER A 85 12.60 -12.98 -8.11
C SER A 85 11.45 -13.78 -8.72
N ILE A 86 10.93 -13.36 -9.89
CA ILE A 86 9.82 -14.05 -10.57
C ILE A 86 10.35 -15.33 -11.22
N PRO A 87 9.75 -16.50 -10.94
CA PRO A 87 10.21 -17.76 -11.54
C PRO A 87 10.15 -17.74 -13.07
N ALA A 88 11.14 -18.34 -13.71
CA ALA A 88 11.16 -18.47 -15.15
C ALA A 88 9.92 -19.23 -15.66
N GLY A 89 9.27 -18.69 -16.69
CA GLY A 89 8.05 -19.27 -17.27
C GLY A 89 6.73 -18.85 -16.59
N LYS A 90 6.79 -18.18 -15.43
CA LYS A 90 5.60 -17.56 -14.82
C LYS A 90 5.25 -16.28 -15.58
N GLN A 91 3.98 -16.08 -15.87
CA GLN A 91 3.49 -14.79 -16.39
C GLN A 91 3.44 -13.78 -15.23
N PRO A 92 4.28 -12.72 -15.24
CA PRO A 92 4.33 -11.75 -14.15
C PRO A 92 2.99 -11.05 -13.89
N LEU A 93 2.68 -10.82 -12.61
CA LEU A 93 1.54 -10.01 -12.17
C LEU A 93 2.00 -8.99 -11.14
N LEU A 94 1.98 -7.73 -11.52
CA LEU A 94 2.25 -6.61 -10.63
C LEU A 94 0.97 -5.81 -10.35
N LEU A 95 0.88 -5.23 -9.17
CA LEU A 95 -0.19 -4.31 -8.80
C LEU A 95 0.42 -2.93 -8.52
N MET A 96 -0.11 -1.88 -9.15
CA MET A 96 0.26 -0.49 -8.86
C MET A 96 -0.91 0.25 -8.23
N LEU A 97 -0.65 0.95 -7.12
CA LEU A 97 -1.65 1.73 -6.38
C LEU A 97 -1.35 3.22 -6.52
N ASP A 98 -2.23 3.94 -7.21
CA ASP A 98 -2.07 5.37 -7.46
C ASP A 98 -2.91 6.20 -6.49
N GLY A 99 -2.25 6.76 -5.47
CA GLY A 99 -2.89 7.65 -4.51
C GLY A 99 -3.76 6.96 -3.44
N LEU A 100 -3.45 5.71 -3.09
CA LEU A 100 -4.13 5.01 -2.00
C LEU A 100 -3.60 5.50 -0.64
N GLU A 101 -4.44 6.14 0.18
CA GLU A 101 -4.03 6.75 1.45
C GLU A 101 -4.52 5.99 2.70
N ASP A 102 -5.54 5.14 2.58
CA ASP A 102 -6.07 4.38 3.71
C ASP A 102 -5.24 3.13 4.01
N PRO A 103 -4.63 3.02 5.22
CA PRO A 103 -3.88 1.83 5.62
C PRO A 103 -4.74 0.57 5.74
N HIS A 104 -6.04 0.68 5.96
CA HIS A 104 -6.92 -0.48 5.99
C HIS A 104 -7.10 -1.08 4.60
N ASN A 105 -7.24 -0.23 3.58
CA ASN A 105 -7.30 -0.69 2.19
C ASN A 105 -5.98 -1.35 1.77
N LEU A 106 -4.84 -0.72 2.06
CA LEU A 106 -3.55 -1.33 1.72
C LEU A 106 -3.36 -2.68 2.40
N GLY A 107 -3.69 -2.79 3.69
CA GLY A 107 -3.60 -4.07 4.41
C GLY A 107 -4.49 -5.16 3.82
N ALA A 108 -5.74 -4.83 3.44
CA ALA A 108 -6.65 -5.77 2.79
C ALA A 108 -6.17 -6.16 1.39
N ILE A 109 -5.61 -5.22 0.63
CA ILE A 109 -5.02 -5.47 -0.69
C ILE A 109 -3.82 -6.42 -0.57
N LEU A 110 -2.88 -6.17 0.35
CA LEU A 110 -1.73 -7.06 0.55
C LEU A 110 -2.17 -8.49 0.87
N ARG A 111 -3.22 -8.64 1.68
CA ARG A 111 -3.79 -9.95 1.98
C ARG A 111 -4.35 -10.66 0.73
N THR A 112 -4.98 -9.91 -0.16
CA THR A 112 -5.45 -10.46 -1.45
C THR A 112 -4.27 -10.81 -2.36
N CYS A 113 -3.24 -9.96 -2.40
CA CYS A 113 -2.03 -10.19 -3.18
C CYS A 113 -1.30 -11.48 -2.75
N ASP A 114 -1.18 -11.71 -1.44
CA ASP A 114 -0.60 -12.93 -0.89
C ASP A 114 -1.41 -14.17 -1.29
N ALA A 115 -2.73 -14.10 -1.18
CA ALA A 115 -3.64 -15.22 -1.47
C ALA A 115 -3.58 -15.74 -2.91
N ILE A 116 -3.19 -14.90 -3.88
CA ILE A 116 -3.08 -15.26 -5.31
C ILE A 116 -1.67 -15.11 -5.86
N GLU A 117 -0.68 -14.98 -5.01
CA GLU A 117 0.74 -14.88 -5.36
C GLU A 117 1.06 -13.75 -6.38
N VAL A 118 0.58 -12.52 -6.11
CA VAL A 118 1.00 -11.32 -6.85
C VAL A 118 2.50 -11.12 -6.65
N ASP A 119 3.25 -10.94 -7.73
CA ASP A 119 4.72 -10.89 -7.70
C ASP A 119 5.27 -9.63 -7.02
N GLY A 120 4.51 -8.52 -7.07
CA GLY A 120 4.88 -7.29 -6.37
C GLY A 120 3.80 -6.22 -6.39
N VAL A 121 3.82 -5.38 -5.36
CA VAL A 121 2.95 -4.22 -5.22
C VAL A 121 3.79 -2.95 -5.31
N ILE A 122 3.36 -2.00 -6.11
CA ILE A 122 4.05 -0.72 -6.35
C ILE A 122 3.20 0.41 -5.77
N ILE A 123 3.78 1.20 -4.88
CA ILE A 123 3.13 2.36 -4.29
C ILE A 123 3.94 3.63 -4.53
N GLY A 124 3.27 4.78 -4.51
CA GLY A 124 3.95 6.07 -4.57
C GLY A 124 4.62 6.44 -3.23
N LYS A 125 5.73 7.17 -3.28
CA LYS A 125 6.37 7.74 -2.09
C LYS A 125 5.56 8.89 -1.49
N ASN A 126 4.81 9.61 -2.32
CA ASN A 126 3.99 10.75 -1.95
C ASN A 126 2.53 10.44 -2.22
N ARG A 127 1.62 11.01 -1.44
CA ARG A 127 0.16 10.83 -1.57
C ARG A 127 -0.25 9.35 -1.58
N SER A 128 0.41 8.56 -0.77
CA SER A 128 0.15 7.14 -0.63
C SER A 128 0.50 6.68 0.77
N VAL A 129 -0.26 5.76 1.29
CA VAL A 129 0.07 5.10 2.55
C VAL A 129 1.25 4.15 2.34
N GLY A 130 2.24 4.22 3.23
CA GLY A 130 3.34 3.27 3.27
C GLY A 130 3.04 2.06 4.16
N LEU A 131 4.03 1.18 4.29
CA LEU A 131 3.97 0.05 5.20
C LEU A 131 4.04 0.55 6.65
N THR A 132 2.96 0.36 7.40
CA THR A 132 2.78 0.83 8.77
C THR A 132 2.30 -0.31 9.67
N PRO A 133 2.39 -0.15 11.00
CA PRO A 133 1.83 -1.13 11.93
C PRO A 133 0.32 -1.39 11.74
N THR A 134 -0.43 -0.40 11.27
CA THR A 134 -1.84 -0.59 10.93
C THR A 134 -2.00 -1.49 9.71
N VAL A 135 -1.20 -1.26 8.66
CA VAL A 135 -1.15 -2.13 7.46
C VAL A 135 -0.78 -3.55 7.85
N ALA A 136 0.25 -3.73 8.68
CA ALA A 136 0.67 -5.05 9.15
C ALA A 136 -0.44 -5.78 9.90
N LYS A 137 -1.14 -5.09 10.80
CA LYS A 137 -2.25 -5.67 11.53
C LYS A 137 -3.39 -6.11 10.61
N VAL A 138 -3.76 -5.27 9.65
CA VAL A 138 -4.88 -5.55 8.73
C VAL A 138 -4.51 -6.62 7.72
N SER A 139 -3.26 -6.67 7.27
CA SER A 139 -2.78 -7.68 6.33
C SER A 139 -2.67 -9.08 6.92
N THR A 140 -2.79 -9.22 8.26
CA THR A 140 -2.72 -10.52 8.97
C THR A 140 -1.48 -11.36 8.62
N GLY A 141 -0.33 -10.71 8.48
CA GLY A 141 0.96 -11.32 8.15
C GLY A 141 1.34 -11.26 6.67
N ALA A 142 0.43 -10.98 5.76
CA ALA A 142 0.75 -10.88 4.32
C ALA A 142 1.83 -9.83 4.00
N ILE A 143 1.99 -8.81 4.83
CA ILE A 143 3.04 -7.78 4.69
C ILE A 143 4.47 -8.36 4.70
N ASP A 144 4.67 -9.52 5.31
CA ASP A 144 5.99 -10.16 5.41
C ASP A 144 6.32 -11.04 4.19
N PHE A 145 5.33 -11.34 3.34
CA PHE A 145 5.46 -12.20 2.17
C PHE A 145 5.32 -11.43 0.85
N VAL A 146 4.47 -10.41 0.81
CA VAL A 146 4.23 -9.61 -0.40
C VAL A 146 5.34 -8.57 -0.56
N LYS A 147 6.05 -8.61 -1.69
CA LYS A 147 7.07 -7.62 -2.01
C LYS A 147 6.44 -6.29 -2.37
N VAL A 148 6.82 -5.24 -1.66
CA VAL A 148 6.30 -3.89 -1.92
C VAL A 148 7.44 -2.98 -2.33
N ALA A 149 7.32 -2.35 -3.50
CA ALA A 149 8.21 -1.30 -3.96
C ALA A 149 7.61 0.09 -3.72
N GLN A 150 8.43 1.03 -3.23
CA GLN A 150 8.01 2.42 -3.05
C GLN A 150 8.77 3.33 -4.02
N VAL A 151 8.07 3.92 -4.98
CA VAL A 151 8.68 4.70 -6.06
C VAL A 151 8.32 6.19 -6.00
N THR A 152 9.20 7.03 -6.49
CA THR A 152 8.98 8.49 -6.52
C THR A 152 8.08 8.93 -7.66
N ASN A 153 8.02 8.15 -8.76
CA ASN A 153 7.28 8.50 -9.98
C ASN A 153 6.67 7.25 -10.61
N LEU A 154 5.35 7.08 -10.42
CA LEU A 154 4.58 5.95 -10.94
C LEU A 154 4.59 5.89 -12.48
N SER A 155 4.43 7.04 -13.16
CA SER A 155 4.43 7.10 -14.62
C SER A 155 5.75 6.61 -15.23
N ARG A 156 6.88 7.08 -14.70
CA ARG A 156 8.21 6.63 -15.13
C ARG A 156 8.42 5.14 -14.86
N THR A 157 7.91 4.64 -13.74
CA THR A 157 7.97 3.20 -13.41
C THR A 157 7.17 2.38 -14.42
N LEU A 158 5.99 2.86 -14.85
CA LEU A 158 5.22 2.18 -15.90
C LEU A 158 5.97 2.17 -17.24
N GLU A 159 6.61 3.27 -17.64
CA GLU A 159 7.46 3.30 -18.85
C GLU A 159 8.57 2.25 -18.80
N GLN A 160 9.25 2.14 -17.65
CA GLN A 160 10.28 1.12 -17.45
C GLN A 160 9.72 -0.30 -17.54
N LEU A 161 8.57 -0.58 -16.92
CA LEU A 161 7.92 -1.88 -16.99
C LEU A 161 7.45 -2.22 -18.41
N LYS A 162 6.89 -1.25 -19.14
CA LYS A 162 6.51 -1.42 -20.56
C LYS A 162 7.73 -1.75 -21.43
N SER A 163 8.87 -1.11 -21.20
CA SER A 163 10.11 -1.45 -21.92
C SER A 163 10.62 -2.87 -21.65
N LYS A 164 10.17 -3.48 -20.55
CA LYS A 164 10.45 -4.88 -20.18
C LYS A 164 9.34 -5.86 -20.61
N GLY A 165 8.38 -5.40 -21.43
CA GLY A 165 7.31 -6.22 -22.01
C GLY A 165 6.04 -6.34 -21.19
N PHE A 166 5.85 -5.53 -20.15
CA PHE A 166 4.59 -5.50 -19.39
C PHE A 166 3.51 -4.71 -20.13
N TRP A 167 2.30 -5.23 -20.06
CA TRP A 167 1.08 -4.51 -20.42
C TRP A 167 0.49 -3.83 -19.17
N VAL A 168 -0.05 -2.65 -19.35
CA VAL A 168 -0.62 -1.85 -18.26
C VAL A 168 -2.12 -1.78 -18.39
N VAL A 169 -2.84 -2.31 -17.40
CA VAL A 169 -4.31 -2.30 -17.34
C VAL A 169 -4.78 -1.42 -16.19
N GLY A 170 -5.42 -0.31 -16.53
CA GLY A 170 -6.01 0.61 -15.55
C GLY A 170 -7.45 0.24 -15.20
N CYS A 171 -7.80 0.27 -13.91
CA CYS A 171 -9.18 0.21 -13.47
C CYS A 171 -9.76 1.63 -13.43
N ASP A 172 -10.52 2.00 -14.47
CA ASP A 172 -11.08 3.35 -14.65
C ASP A 172 -12.49 3.25 -15.25
N LEU A 173 -13.32 4.26 -15.02
CA LEU A 173 -14.70 4.28 -15.52
C LEU A 173 -14.80 4.79 -16.96
N ASN A 174 -13.81 5.55 -17.43
CA ASN A 174 -13.85 6.21 -18.74
C ASN A 174 -13.14 5.38 -19.80
N GLU A 175 -13.73 5.28 -21.00
CA GLU A 175 -13.17 4.56 -22.15
C GLU A 175 -12.73 3.14 -21.81
N SER A 176 -13.56 2.42 -21.04
CA SER A 176 -13.23 1.13 -20.45
C SER A 176 -14.08 0.03 -21.04
N GLN A 177 -13.48 -1.16 -21.11
CA GLN A 177 -14.19 -2.39 -21.43
C GLN A 177 -14.48 -3.20 -20.14
N ASP A 178 -15.40 -4.14 -20.22
CA ASP A 178 -15.69 -5.04 -19.10
C ASP A 178 -14.40 -5.77 -18.70
N TYR A 179 -14.10 -5.78 -17.39
CA TYR A 179 -12.88 -6.41 -16.87
C TYR A 179 -12.73 -7.89 -17.21
N ARG A 180 -13.82 -8.56 -17.63
CA ARG A 180 -13.83 -9.97 -18.05
C ARG A 180 -13.47 -10.16 -19.52
N ALA A 181 -13.42 -9.08 -20.30
CA ALA A 181 -13.21 -9.14 -21.76
C ALA A 181 -11.73 -9.14 -22.17
N ILE A 182 -10.80 -8.97 -21.23
CA ILE A 182 -9.36 -8.93 -21.50
C ILE A 182 -8.75 -10.33 -21.38
N ASP A 183 -7.79 -10.62 -22.26
CA ASP A 183 -6.86 -11.71 -22.05
C ASP A 183 -5.78 -11.29 -21.04
N TYR A 184 -5.70 -11.96 -19.90
CA TYR A 184 -4.74 -11.71 -18.85
C TYR A 184 -3.50 -12.62 -18.92
N ASN A 185 -3.35 -13.42 -19.96
CA ASN A 185 -2.24 -14.38 -20.15
C ASN A 185 -0.96 -13.71 -20.69
N MET A 186 -0.53 -12.63 -20.08
CA MET A 186 0.65 -11.86 -20.46
C MET A 186 1.28 -11.22 -19.20
N PRO A 187 2.56 -10.79 -19.27
CA PRO A 187 3.12 -9.94 -18.21
C PRO A 187 2.29 -8.67 -18.03
N ILE A 188 1.77 -8.44 -16.82
CA ILE A 188 0.76 -7.39 -16.61
C ILE A 188 0.99 -6.58 -15.35
N VAL A 189 0.71 -5.29 -15.42
CA VAL A 189 0.57 -4.37 -14.29
C VAL A 189 -0.88 -3.95 -14.21
N ILE A 190 -1.57 -4.30 -13.13
CA ILE A 190 -2.90 -3.77 -12.81
C ILE A 190 -2.72 -2.46 -12.06
N VAL A 191 -3.38 -1.40 -12.51
CA VAL A 191 -3.33 -0.07 -11.88
C VAL A 191 -4.67 0.23 -11.25
N ILE A 192 -4.66 0.49 -9.94
CA ILE A 192 -5.84 0.91 -9.17
C ILE A 192 -5.62 2.33 -8.69
N GLY A 193 -6.57 3.19 -8.95
CA GLY A 193 -6.57 4.59 -8.51
C GLY A 193 -7.10 4.78 -7.11
N SER A 194 -7.06 6.03 -6.65
CA SER A 194 -7.59 6.45 -5.35
C SER A 194 -9.12 6.47 -5.31
N GLU A 195 -9.68 6.31 -4.10
CA GLU A 195 -11.11 6.50 -3.88
C GLU A 195 -11.52 7.95 -4.18
N GLY A 196 -12.46 8.12 -5.08
CA GLY A 196 -13.01 9.42 -5.47
C GLY A 196 -12.33 10.10 -6.67
N PHE A 197 -11.01 9.96 -6.87
CA PHE A 197 -10.30 10.58 -8.01
C PHE A 197 -9.90 9.57 -9.09
N GLY A 198 -9.93 8.27 -8.80
CA GLY A 198 -9.50 7.23 -9.73
C GLY A 198 -7.99 7.30 -10.02
N ILE A 199 -7.60 6.86 -11.20
CA ILE A 199 -6.21 6.90 -11.68
C ILE A 199 -5.85 8.33 -12.09
N SER A 200 -4.71 8.84 -11.61
CA SER A 200 -4.23 10.17 -11.97
C SER A 200 -3.96 10.28 -13.48
N ARG A 201 -4.17 11.48 -14.04
CA ARG A 201 -4.01 11.73 -15.49
C ARG A 201 -2.64 11.29 -16.02
N LEU A 202 -1.58 11.53 -15.27
CA LEU A 202 -0.22 11.16 -15.68
C LEU A 202 0.02 9.64 -15.70
N VAL A 203 -0.60 8.90 -14.82
CA VAL A 203 -0.54 7.43 -14.80
C VAL A 203 -1.44 6.85 -15.88
N LYS A 204 -2.65 7.41 -16.07
CA LYS A 204 -3.65 6.93 -17.02
C LYS A 204 -3.14 6.92 -18.48
N VAL A 205 -2.32 7.89 -18.89
CA VAL A 205 -1.78 7.94 -20.26
C VAL A 205 -0.80 6.79 -20.56
N HIS A 206 -0.33 6.08 -19.55
CA HIS A 206 0.53 4.90 -19.73
C HIS A 206 -0.25 3.58 -19.70
N CYS A 207 -1.56 3.61 -19.40
CA CYS A 207 -2.41 2.43 -19.49
C CYS A 207 -2.62 2.04 -20.96
N ASP A 208 -2.35 0.79 -21.29
CA ASP A 208 -2.60 0.24 -22.64
C ASP A 208 -4.07 -0.12 -22.81
N MET A 209 -4.72 -0.50 -21.72
CA MET A 209 -6.13 -0.87 -21.66
C MET A 209 -6.75 -0.31 -20.37
N ASN A 210 -8.04 0.04 -20.46
CA ASN A 210 -8.81 0.38 -19.28
C ASN A 210 -9.95 -0.60 -19.11
N VAL A 211 -10.20 -1.01 -17.86
CA VAL A 211 -11.28 -1.93 -17.50
C VAL A 211 -12.19 -1.33 -16.46
N VAL A 212 -13.45 -1.73 -16.52
CA VAL A 212 -14.47 -1.34 -15.54
C VAL A 212 -15.12 -2.56 -14.94
N LEU A 213 -15.43 -2.49 -13.65
CA LEU A 213 -16.30 -3.42 -12.96
C LEU A 213 -17.75 -2.96 -13.19
N PRO A 214 -18.61 -3.76 -13.86
CA PRO A 214 -19.99 -3.37 -14.11
C PRO A 214 -20.76 -3.10 -12.81
N MET A 215 -21.47 -1.99 -12.77
CA MET A 215 -22.25 -1.53 -11.62
C MET A 215 -23.69 -1.31 -12.05
N ASN A 216 -24.62 -2.05 -11.47
CA ASN A 216 -26.05 -1.96 -11.78
C ASN A 216 -26.88 -1.32 -10.65
N GLY A 217 -26.24 -0.91 -9.58
CA GLY A 217 -26.87 -0.30 -8.40
C GLY A 217 -26.82 1.23 -8.41
N HIS A 218 -27.11 1.83 -7.26
CA HIS A 218 -27.11 3.29 -7.09
C HIS A 218 -25.73 3.86 -6.73
N VAL A 219 -24.81 3.03 -6.22
CA VAL A 219 -23.44 3.48 -5.92
C VAL A 219 -22.61 3.54 -7.19
N THR A 220 -21.74 4.54 -7.27
CA THR A 220 -20.92 4.82 -8.45
C THR A 220 -19.52 4.21 -8.39
N SER A 221 -19.12 3.66 -7.25
CA SER A 221 -17.80 3.04 -7.06
C SER A 221 -17.83 1.98 -5.96
N LEU A 222 -16.90 1.04 -6.02
CA LEU A 222 -16.58 0.09 -4.96
C LEU A 222 -15.43 0.64 -4.11
N ASN A 223 -15.32 0.16 -2.88
CA ASN A 223 -14.12 0.35 -2.09
C ASN A 223 -12.90 -0.18 -2.85
N ALA A 224 -11.75 0.53 -2.75
CA ALA A 224 -10.55 0.23 -3.53
C ALA A 224 -10.03 -1.19 -3.30
N SER A 225 -10.07 -1.71 -2.07
CA SER A 225 -9.62 -3.08 -1.78
C SER A 225 -10.55 -4.13 -2.38
N VAL A 226 -11.86 -3.87 -2.43
CA VAL A 226 -12.86 -4.74 -3.05
C VAL A 226 -12.69 -4.77 -4.57
N ALA A 227 -12.57 -3.60 -5.21
CA ALA A 227 -12.32 -3.51 -6.65
C ALA A 227 -11.02 -4.23 -7.04
N THR A 228 -9.96 -4.01 -6.26
CA THR A 228 -8.67 -4.69 -6.45
C THR A 228 -8.84 -6.21 -6.36
N ALA A 229 -9.54 -6.72 -5.36
CA ALA A 229 -9.73 -8.16 -5.18
C ALA A 229 -10.47 -8.79 -6.37
N LEU A 230 -11.53 -8.15 -6.87
CA LEU A 230 -12.30 -8.64 -8.02
C LEU A 230 -11.44 -8.74 -9.29
N ILE A 231 -10.65 -7.71 -9.58
CA ILE A 231 -9.78 -7.70 -10.76
C ILE A 231 -8.65 -8.73 -10.63
N LEU A 232 -8.00 -8.78 -9.48
CA LEU A 232 -6.90 -9.71 -9.23
C LEU A 232 -7.38 -11.16 -9.31
N TYR A 233 -8.57 -11.48 -8.78
CA TYR A 233 -9.17 -12.82 -8.92
C TYR A 233 -9.61 -13.12 -10.34
N GLN A 234 -9.99 -12.12 -11.14
CA GLN A 234 -10.23 -12.33 -12.57
C GLN A 234 -8.94 -12.71 -13.31
N VAL A 235 -7.81 -12.02 -13.02
CA VAL A 235 -6.50 -12.41 -13.54
C VAL A 235 -6.15 -13.84 -13.13
N TYR A 236 -6.32 -14.16 -11.84
CA TYR A 236 -6.05 -15.51 -11.32
C TYR A 236 -6.90 -16.58 -12.03
N ASN A 237 -8.22 -16.38 -12.13
CA ASN A 237 -9.12 -17.32 -12.77
C ASN A 237 -8.84 -17.50 -14.27
N SER A 238 -8.47 -16.42 -14.96
CA SER A 238 -8.07 -16.46 -16.38
C SER A 238 -6.82 -17.31 -16.60
N ARG A 239 -5.86 -17.25 -15.67
CA ARG A 239 -4.62 -18.02 -15.71
C ARG A 239 -4.75 -19.45 -15.17
N HIS A 240 -5.78 -19.72 -14.39
CA HIS A 240 -6.06 -21.01 -13.74
C HIS A 240 -7.49 -21.49 -14.08
N PRO A 241 -7.81 -21.77 -15.35
CA PRO A 241 -9.15 -22.21 -15.73
C PRO A 241 -9.49 -23.55 -15.06
N LEU A 242 -10.76 -23.69 -14.66
CA LEU A 242 -11.26 -24.98 -14.18
C LEU A 242 -11.12 -26.02 -15.30
N LYS A 243 -10.65 -27.19 -14.94
CA LYS A 243 -10.51 -28.34 -15.87
C LYS A 243 -11.87 -28.97 -16.15
#